data_45130375981490b434360d7833b33b82
#
_entry.id   45130375981490b434360d7833b33b82
#
_cell.length_a   1.000
_cell.length_b   1.000
_cell.length_c   1.000
_cell.angle_alpha   90.00
_cell.angle_beta   90.00
_cell.angle_gamma   90.00
#
_symmetry.space_group_name_H-M   'P 1'
#
loop_
_entity.id
_entity.type
_entity.pdbx_description
1 polymer ?
#
loop_
_entity_poly.entity_id
_entity_poly.type
_entity_poly.pdbx_seq_one_letter_code
_entity_poly.pdbx_strand_id
1 'polypeptide(L)'
;MKRLFLCTLLCAISCALAYAIDIPKEHIYIFERSTNSNYVCYDINLQEDGKLNQREPVRGYWVLDEETRLGELTFFERKVAFGIRVVSIKEQEAVVYMTAYKDLKIRVCKHKGKWMGIVKLNGHEMVLQKMFAQMKQSIYPRCEYVDIYGTDIKTGEKRRERIKA
;
A
#
# COMPACT_ATOMS: atom_id res chain seq x y z
N MET A 1 -17.18 71.23 1.95
CA MET A 1 -17.48 69.99 1.21
C MET A 1 -16.34 69.01 1.43
N LYS A 2 -16.54 68.04 2.32
CA LYS A 2 -15.54 67.02 2.68
C LYS A 2 -15.82 65.79 1.81
N ARG A 3 -14.90 65.42 0.93
CA ARG A 3 -14.98 64.17 0.15
C ARG A 3 -14.44 63.02 1.00
N LEU A 4 -15.31 62.13 1.37
CA LEU A 4 -15.02 60.89 2.05
C LEU A 4 -14.48 59.88 1.00
N PHE A 5 -13.19 59.56 1.07
CA PHE A 5 -12.61 58.45 0.30
C PHE A 5 -12.87 57.13 1.05
N LEU A 6 -13.78 56.36 0.53
CA LEU A 6 -14.06 54.99 0.99
C LEU A 6 -13.06 54.06 0.32
N CYS A 7 -11.99 53.70 1.05
CA CYS A 7 -11.08 52.64 0.67
C CYS A 7 -11.75 51.30 0.90
N THR A 8 -12.31 50.69 -0.13
CA THR A 8 -12.74 49.31 -0.13
C THR A 8 -11.51 48.44 -0.23
N LEU A 9 -11.06 47.92 0.94
CA LEU A 9 -10.05 46.89 1.03
C LEU A 9 -10.65 45.57 0.56
N LEU A 10 -10.40 45.22 -0.69
CA LEU A 10 -10.76 43.89 -1.23
C LEU A 10 -9.78 42.86 -0.62
N CYS A 11 -10.18 42.25 0.47
CA CYS A 11 -9.51 41.06 1.02
C CYS A 11 -9.80 39.90 0.06
N ALA A 12 -8.89 39.64 -0.87
CA ALA A 12 -8.88 38.42 -1.66
C ALA A 12 -8.52 37.26 -0.71
N ILE A 13 -9.54 36.61 -0.17
CA ILE A 13 -9.38 35.33 0.52
C ILE A 13 -9.04 34.30 -0.54
N SER A 14 -7.76 34.07 -0.75
CA SER A 14 -7.27 32.90 -1.48
C SER A 14 -7.65 31.67 -0.67
N CYS A 15 -8.83 31.11 -0.92
CA CYS A 15 -9.12 29.74 -0.54
C CYS A 15 -8.17 28.85 -1.32
N ALA A 16 -7.03 28.52 -0.72
CA ALA A 16 -6.26 27.36 -1.13
C ALA A 16 -7.18 26.15 -0.92
N LEU A 17 -7.82 25.69 -1.98
CA LEU A 17 -8.47 24.39 -2.01
C LEU A 17 -7.35 23.37 -1.80
N ALA A 18 -7.11 22.99 -0.57
CA ALA A 18 -6.38 21.79 -0.26
C ALA A 18 -7.20 20.66 -0.86
N TYR A 19 -6.80 20.18 -2.03
CA TYR A 19 -7.34 18.94 -2.56
C TYR A 19 -6.94 17.85 -1.55
N ALA A 20 -7.90 17.46 -0.72
CA ALA A 20 -7.75 16.28 0.10
C ALA A 20 -7.51 15.11 -0.87
N ILE A 21 -6.31 14.54 -0.83
CA ILE A 21 -6.01 13.36 -1.62
C ILE A 21 -6.87 12.25 -1.03
N ASP A 22 -7.82 11.76 -1.83
CA ASP A 22 -8.67 10.65 -1.43
C ASP A 22 -7.81 9.37 -1.47
N ILE A 23 -7.22 9.03 -0.32
CA ILE A 23 -6.46 7.80 -0.16
C ILE A 23 -7.48 6.66 -0.10
N PRO A 24 -7.46 5.71 -1.05
CA PRO A 24 -8.39 4.60 -1.03
C PRO A 24 -8.30 3.86 0.31
N LYS A 25 -9.44 3.67 0.99
CA LYS A 25 -9.49 2.98 2.29
C LYS A 25 -9.42 1.46 2.19
N GLU A 26 -9.63 0.91 1.00
CA GLU A 26 -9.66 -0.54 0.76
C GLU A 26 -8.41 -0.97 -0.02
N HIS A 27 -7.28 -1.07 0.70
CA HIS A 27 -6.07 -1.67 0.14
C HIS A 27 -6.13 -3.19 0.19
N ILE A 28 -5.41 -3.88 -0.69
CA ILE A 28 -5.15 -5.32 -0.55
C ILE A 28 -4.31 -5.54 0.70
N TYR A 29 -3.26 -4.75 0.88
CA TYR A 29 -2.44 -4.66 2.09
C TYR A 29 -1.58 -3.41 2.07
N ILE A 30 -0.99 -3.07 3.22
CA ILE A 30 0.00 -2.00 3.35
C ILE A 30 1.34 -2.55 3.83
N PHE A 31 2.42 -1.84 3.50
CA PHE A 31 3.77 -2.15 3.96
C PHE A 31 4.36 -0.95 4.68
N GLU A 32 4.65 -1.13 5.97
CA GLU A 32 5.25 -0.14 6.85
C GLU A 32 6.71 -0.49 7.19
N ARG A 33 7.47 0.52 7.63
CA ARG A 33 8.85 0.36 8.15
C ARG A 33 9.00 1.09 9.47
N SER A 34 9.89 0.60 10.32
CA SER A 34 10.19 1.25 11.61
C SER A 34 10.99 2.56 11.49
N THR A 35 11.40 2.96 10.27
CA THR A 35 12.29 4.12 10.06
C THR A 35 11.55 5.45 9.93
N ASN A 36 10.31 5.45 9.48
CA ASN A 36 9.47 6.63 9.33
C ASN A 36 7.98 6.24 9.24
N SER A 37 7.09 7.24 9.23
CA SER A 37 5.64 7.07 9.13
C SER A 37 5.14 6.80 7.71
N ASN A 38 5.99 6.96 6.69
CA ASN A 38 5.61 6.70 5.30
C ASN A 38 5.43 5.20 5.06
N TYR A 39 4.41 4.82 4.30
CA TYR A 39 4.12 3.43 3.98
C TYR A 39 3.76 3.24 2.52
N VAL A 40 3.87 2.00 2.03
CA VAL A 40 3.47 1.63 0.68
C VAL A 40 2.11 0.95 0.74
N CYS A 41 1.17 1.47 -0.03
CA CYS A 41 -0.11 0.82 -0.30
C CYS A 41 -0.01 -0.09 -1.50
N TYR A 42 -0.72 -1.21 -1.45
CA TYR A 42 -0.86 -2.13 -2.56
C TYR A 42 -2.34 -2.32 -2.89
N ASP A 43 -2.72 -1.85 -4.07
CA ASP A 43 -4.09 -1.89 -4.56
C ASP A 43 -4.22 -2.83 -5.74
N ILE A 44 -5.45 -3.33 -5.92
CA ILE A 44 -5.79 -4.08 -7.11
C ILE A 44 -5.73 -3.16 -8.34
N ASN A 45 -5.15 -3.65 -9.41
CA ASN A 45 -5.12 -2.96 -10.68
C ASN A 45 -6.00 -3.72 -11.69
N LEU A 46 -7.14 -3.11 -12.01
CA LEU A 46 -8.11 -3.68 -12.95
C LEU A 46 -8.03 -2.96 -14.29
N GLN A 47 -8.36 -3.69 -15.34
CA GLN A 47 -8.66 -3.14 -16.66
C GLN A 47 -10.08 -2.56 -16.68
N GLU A 48 -10.43 -1.84 -17.72
CA GLU A 48 -11.76 -1.22 -17.90
C GLU A 48 -12.90 -2.25 -17.88
N ASP A 49 -12.63 -3.49 -18.31
CA ASP A 49 -13.59 -4.59 -18.28
C ASP A 49 -13.72 -5.26 -16.89
N GLY A 50 -13.05 -4.74 -15.86
CA GLY A 50 -13.07 -5.27 -14.49
C GLY A 50 -12.23 -6.51 -14.25
N LYS A 51 -11.44 -6.96 -15.24
CA LYS A 51 -10.48 -8.05 -15.09
C LYS A 51 -9.15 -7.54 -14.54
N LEU A 52 -8.36 -8.45 -13.97
CA LEU A 52 -7.02 -8.13 -13.53
C LEU A 52 -6.14 -7.64 -14.68
N ASN A 53 -5.41 -6.55 -14.47
CA ASN A 53 -4.39 -6.12 -15.40
C ASN A 53 -3.31 -7.20 -15.54
N GLN A 54 -3.14 -7.73 -16.76
CA GLN A 54 -2.28 -8.88 -17.00
C GLN A 54 -0.79 -8.60 -16.84
N ARG A 55 -0.37 -7.33 -16.86
CA ARG A 55 1.02 -6.93 -16.67
C ARG A 55 1.34 -6.58 -15.24
N GLU A 56 0.41 -5.89 -14.57
CA GLU A 56 0.57 -5.36 -13.22
C GLU A 56 -0.75 -5.52 -12.46
N PRO A 57 -1.08 -6.73 -11.96
CA PRO A 57 -2.35 -6.97 -11.28
C PRO A 57 -2.48 -6.26 -9.93
N VAL A 58 -1.36 -5.85 -9.35
CA VAL A 58 -1.27 -5.12 -8.10
C VAL A 58 -0.33 -3.94 -8.28
N ARG A 59 -0.82 -2.74 -7.98
CA ARG A 59 -0.06 -1.49 -8.04
C ARG A 59 0.37 -1.08 -6.64
N GLY A 60 1.68 -0.81 -6.46
CA GLY A 60 2.24 -0.26 -5.23
C GLY A 60 2.54 1.23 -5.39
N TYR A 61 2.25 2.02 -4.36
CA TYR A 61 2.56 3.46 -4.30
C TYR A 61 2.77 3.92 -2.86
N TRP A 62 3.52 5.02 -2.70
CA TRP A 62 3.77 5.64 -1.40
C TRP A 62 2.60 6.45 -0.90
N VAL A 63 2.34 6.36 0.39
CA VAL A 63 1.61 7.34 1.18
C VAL A 63 2.61 8.04 2.07
N LEU A 64 2.74 9.35 1.88
CA LEU A 64 3.79 10.20 2.42
C LEU A 64 3.20 11.30 3.30
N ASP A 65 4.07 11.91 4.10
CA ASP A 65 3.78 13.12 4.85
C ASP A 65 2.49 13.01 5.67
N GLU A 66 2.40 11.99 6.50
CA GLU A 66 1.24 11.72 7.37
C GLU A 66 -0.09 11.67 6.58
N GLU A 67 -0.07 10.94 5.47
CA GLU A 67 -1.23 10.71 4.59
C GLU A 67 -1.70 11.94 3.78
N THR A 68 -0.84 12.96 3.66
CA THR A 68 -1.20 14.16 2.89
C THR A 68 -0.83 14.09 1.41
N ARG A 69 0.08 13.17 1.03
CA ARG A 69 0.59 13.08 -0.35
C ARG A 69 0.79 11.64 -0.82
N LEU A 70 0.40 11.36 -2.06
CA LEU A 70 0.73 10.11 -2.75
C LEU A 70 2.01 10.28 -3.58
N GLY A 71 2.82 9.22 -3.66
CA GLY A 71 4.04 9.16 -4.44
C GLY A 71 4.18 7.87 -5.21
N GLU A 72 4.67 7.94 -6.44
CA GLU A 72 4.98 6.75 -7.20
C GLU A 72 6.27 6.10 -6.68
N LEU A 73 6.29 4.76 -6.69
CA LEU A 73 7.52 4.01 -6.47
C LEU A 73 8.50 4.29 -7.62
N THR A 74 9.73 4.66 -7.30
CA THR A 74 10.79 4.83 -8.29
C THR A 74 11.13 3.49 -8.96
N PHE A 75 11.77 3.55 -10.12
CA PHE A 75 12.25 2.34 -10.81
C PHE A 75 13.16 1.49 -9.90
N PHE A 76 14.05 2.13 -9.16
CA PHE A 76 14.96 1.43 -8.26
C PHE A 76 14.22 0.75 -7.10
N GLU A 77 13.28 1.43 -6.44
CA GLU A 77 12.46 0.88 -5.37
C GLU A 77 11.63 -0.32 -5.84
N ARG A 78 11.05 -0.25 -7.05
CA ARG A 78 10.33 -1.38 -7.66
C ARG A 78 11.26 -2.56 -7.95
N LYS A 79 12.50 -2.29 -8.37
CA LYS A 79 13.47 -3.33 -8.72
C LYS A 79 14.04 -4.06 -7.52
N VAL A 80 14.29 -3.35 -6.41
CA VAL A 80 15.06 -3.92 -5.28
C VAL A 80 14.21 -4.25 -4.06
N ALA A 81 13.05 -3.59 -3.87
CA ALA A 81 12.28 -3.72 -2.63
C ALA A 81 10.77 -3.92 -2.84
N PHE A 82 10.08 -2.86 -3.22
CA PHE A 82 8.62 -2.75 -3.12
C PHE A 82 7.86 -3.18 -4.38
N GLY A 83 8.58 -3.48 -5.48
CA GLY A 83 7.93 -3.93 -6.70
C GLY A 83 7.23 -5.26 -6.55
N ILE A 84 6.14 -5.42 -7.29
CA ILE A 84 5.40 -6.68 -7.37
C ILE A 84 5.87 -7.48 -8.58
N ARG A 85 6.05 -8.78 -8.38
CA ARG A 85 6.40 -9.74 -9.42
C ARG A 85 5.30 -10.77 -9.56
N VAL A 86 4.86 -11.00 -10.79
CA VAL A 86 3.81 -11.95 -11.10
C VAL A 86 4.43 -13.35 -11.27
N VAL A 87 3.87 -14.32 -10.56
CA VAL A 87 4.21 -15.75 -10.71
C VAL A 87 3.25 -16.41 -11.70
N SER A 88 1.96 -16.15 -11.49
CA SER A 88 0.89 -16.61 -12.39
C SER A 88 -0.28 -15.65 -12.33
N ILE A 89 -1.04 -15.59 -13.41
CA ILE A 89 -2.23 -14.74 -13.49
C ILE A 89 -3.31 -15.46 -14.32
N LYS A 90 -4.54 -15.34 -13.84
CA LYS A 90 -5.78 -15.74 -14.48
C LYS A 90 -6.74 -14.56 -14.48
N GLU A 91 -7.92 -14.71 -15.08
CA GLU A 91 -8.87 -13.59 -15.18
C GLU A 91 -9.24 -12.95 -13.82
N GLN A 92 -9.36 -13.75 -12.76
CA GLN A 92 -9.82 -13.29 -11.43
C GLN A 92 -8.88 -13.71 -10.29
N GLU A 93 -7.69 -14.17 -10.60
CA GLU A 93 -6.71 -14.57 -9.62
C GLU A 93 -5.30 -14.30 -10.12
N ALA A 94 -4.44 -13.81 -9.26
CA ALA A 94 -3.01 -13.71 -9.51
C ALA A 94 -2.23 -14.25 -8.31
N VAL A 95 -1.09 -14.86 -8.57
CA VAL A 95 -0.09 -15.15 -7.54
C VAL A 95 1.08 -14.23 -7.78
N VAL A 96 1.40 -13.43 -6.77
CA VAL A 96 2.45 -12.42 -6.82
C VAL A 96 3.40 -12.55 -5.63
N TYR A 97 4.52 -11.85 -5.69
CA TYR A 97 5.40 -11.63 -4.53
C TYR A 97 6.02 -10.25 -4.59
N MET A 98 6.41 -9.72 -3.44
CA MET A 98 7.17 -8.48 -3.35
C MET A 98 8.66 -8.74 -3.65
N THR A 99 9.29 -7.87 -4.42
CA THR A 99 10.68 -8.07 -4.88
C THR A 99 11.67 -8.36 -3.75
N ALA A 100 11.52 -7.66 -2.61
CA ALA A 100 12.38 -7.89 -1.45
C ALA A 100 12.16 -9.25 -0.77
N TYR A 101 11.01 -9.90 -0.98
CA TYR A 101 10.67 -11.15 -0.28
C TYR A 101 9.96 -12.15 -1.21
N LYS A 102 10.75 -12.77 -2.08
CA LYS A 102 10.24 -13.67 -3.14
C LYS A 102 9.64 -14.98 -2.62
N ASP A 103 9.96 -15.37 -1.39
CA ASP A 103 9.46 -16.63 -0.82
C ASP A 103 8.03 -16.52 -0.30
N LEU A 104 7.58 -15.30 0.05
CA LEU A 104 6.19 -15.04 0.43
C LEU A 104 5.33 -14.82 -0.80
N LYS A 105 4.59 -15.85 -1.19
CA LYS A 105 3.60 -15.76 -2.26
C LYS A 105 2.30 -15.20 -1.73
N ILE A 106 1.77 -14.21 -2.43
CA ILE A 106 0.49 -13.57 -2.13
C ILE A 106 -0.47 -13.97 -3.24
N ARG A 107 -1.51 -14.70 -2.90
CA ARG A 107 -2.60 -15.04 -3.81
C ARG A 107 -3.64 -13.91 -3.77
N VAL A 108 -3.75 -13.18 -4.85
CA VAL A 108 -4.72 -12.08 -5.01
C VAL A 108 -5.95 -12.62 -5.71
N CYS A 109 -7.09 -12.57 -5.05
CA CYS A 109 -8.35 -13.10 -5.59
C CYS A 109 -9.57 -12.40 -4.97
N LYS A 110 -10.74 -12.60 -5.58
CA LYS A 110 -12.02 -12.17 -4.99
C LYS A 110 -12.53 -13.20 -3.97
N HIS A 111 -12.90 -12.71 -2.80
CA HIS A 111 -13.64 -13.49 -1.80
C HIS A 111 -14.82 -12.67 -1.30
N LYS A 112 -16.04 -13.23 -1.37
CA LYS A 112 -17.28 -12.52 -0.99
C LYS A 112 -17.43 -11.15 -1.67
N GLY A 113 -17.03 -11.06 -2.95
CA GLY A 113 -17.14 -9.84 -3.76
C GLY A 113 -16.01 -8.81 -3.56
N LYS A 114 -15.12 -8.99 -2.59
CA LYS A 114 -13.99 -8.10 -2.33
C LYS A 114 -12.66 -8.72 -2.79
N TRP A 115 -11.79 -7.90 -3.35
CA TRP A 115 -10.42 -8.28 -3.64
C TRP A 115 -9.59 -8.34 -2.38
N MET A 116 -8.74 -9.35 -2.25
CA MET A 116 -7.85 -9.52 -1.10
C MET A 116 -6.58 -10.25 -1.48
N GLY A 117 -5.52 -10.02 -0.72
CA GLY A 117 -4.30 -10.81 -0.74
C GLY A 117 -4.37 -11.90 0.32
N ILE A 118 -4.09 -13.12 -0.06
CA ILE A 118 -4.04 -14.27 0.85
C ILE A 118 -2.62 -14.79 0.88
N VAL A 119 -2.08 -14.97 2.09
CA VAL A 119 -0.77 -15.57 2.34
C VAL A 119 -0.91 -16.85 3.14
N LYS A 120 0.00 -17.80 2.91
CA LYS A 120 0.08 -19.03 3.72
C LYS A 120 1.37 -19.00 4.51
N LEU A 121 1.26 -18.96 5.84
CA LEU A 121 2.38 -18.95 6.78
C LEU A 121 2.13 -19.91 7.93
N ASN A 122 3.13 -20.68 8.33
CA ASN A 122 3.07 -21.59 9.48
C ASN A 122 1.82 -22.49 9.47
N GLY A 123 1.37 -22.90 8.27
CA GLY A 123 0.18 -23.74 8.10
C GLY A 123 -1.15 -23.00 8.08
N HIS A 124 -1.16 -21.69 8.30
CA HIS A 124 -2.35 -20.83 8.29
C HIS A 124 -2.49 -20.08 6.97
N GLU A 125 -3.69 -20.05 6.42
CA GLU A 125 -4.06 -19.12 5.35
C GLU A 125 -4.70 -17.88 5.96
N MET A 126 -4.13 -16.70 5.66
CA MET A 126 -4.57 -15.44 6.23
C MET A 126 -4.88 -14.43 5.12
N VAL A 127 -5.94 -13.66 5.30
CA VAL A 127 -6.14 -12.42 4.56
C VAL A 127 -5.09 -11.44 5.04
N LEU A 128 -4.15 -11.09 4.17
CA LEU A 128 -3.07 -10.15 4.47
C LEU A 128 -3.65 -8.74 4.63
N GLN A 129 -3.29 -8.07 5.70
CA GLN A 129 -3.71 -6.69 5.97
C GLN A 129 -2.51 -5.74 5.99
N LYS A 130 -1.44 -6.16 6.65
CA LYS A 130 -0.26 -5.34 6.83
C LYS A 130 1.02 -6.18 6.91
N MET A 131 2.09 -5.63 6.37
CA MET A 131 3.46 -6.08 6.62
C MET A 131 4.22 -4.95 7.29
N PHE A 132 4.98 -5.27 8.34
CA PHE A 132 5.80 -4.30 9.06
C PHE A 132 7.24 -4.77 9.11
N ALA A 133 8.15 -4.02 8.49
CA ALA A 133 9.57 -4.32 8.50
C ALA A 133 10.29 -3.58 9.65
N GLN A 134 10.86 -4.34 10.56
CA GLN A 134 11.78 -3.79 11.55
C GLN A 134 13.14 -3.61 10.91
N MET A 135 13.58 -2.36 10.84
CA MET A 135 14.86 -1.99 10.26
C MET A 135 15.91 -1.78 11.37
N LYS A 136 17.08 -2.36 11.20
CA LYS A 136 18.23 -2.03 12.02
C LYS A 136 18.86 -0.72 11.55
N GLN A 137 19.01 0.23 12.46
CA GLN A 137 19.74 1.46 12.17
C GLN A 137 21.24 1.14 12.07
N SER A 138 21.79 1.29 10.88
CA SER A 138 23.20 1.13 10.58
C SER A 138 23.57 2.00 9.37
N ILE A 139 24.85 2.13 9.06
CA ILE A 139 25.31 2.83 7.83
C ILE A 139 24.64 2.25 6.58
N TYR A 140 24.39 0.94 6.59
CA TYR A 140 23.58 0.24 5.57
C TYR A 140 22.35 -0.35 6.24
N PRO A 141 21.17 0.31 6.14
CA PRO A 141 19.95 -0.18 6.76
C PRO A 141 19.64 -1.61 6.31
N ARG A 142 19.40 -2.49 7.26
CA ARG A 142 19.04 -3.89 7.01
C ARG A 142 17.72 -4.20 7.69
N CYS A 143 16.91 -5.02 7.06
CA CYS A 143 15.74 -5.59 7.69
C CYS A 143 16.16 -6.65 8.70
N GLU A 144 15.65 -6.60 9.93
CA GLU A 144 15.88 -7.60 10.96
C GLU A 144 14.80 -8.70 10.89
N TYR A 145 13.55 -8.26 10.74
CA TYR A 145 12.41 -9.15 10.58
C TYR A 145 11.23 -8.40 9.93
N VAL A 146 10.30 -9.18 9.42
CA VAL A 146 9.01 -8.67 8.94
C VAL A 146 7.89 -9.33 9.73
N ASP A 147 7.04 -8.52 10.35
CA ASP A 147 5.79 -8.96 10.93
C ASP A 147 4.68 -8.88 9.89
N ILE A 148 3.96 -9.97 9.73
CA ILE A 148 2.84 -10.10 8.81
C ILE A 148 1.57 -10.18 9.63
N TYR A 149 0.68 -9.22 9.42
CA TYR A 149 -0.60 -9.12 10.09
C TYR A 149 -1.72 -9.52 9.14
N GLY A 150 -2.62 -10.32 9.60
CA GLY A 150 -3.76 -10.77 8.81
C GLY A 150 -4.86 -11.38 9.67
N THR A 151 -5.91 -11.83 8.98
CA THR A 151 -7.01 -12.55 9.59
C THR A 151 -7.05 -13.97 9.03
N ASP A 152 -7.00 -14.95 9.89
CA ASP A 152 -7.10 -16.36 9.51
C ASP A 152 -8.44 -16.63 8.82
N ILE A 153 -8.38 -17.21 7.62
CA ILE A 153 -9.59 -17.41 6.79
C ILE A 153 -10.56 -18.41 7.41
N LYS A 154 -10.05 -19.40 8.16
CA LYS A 154 -10.87 -20.47 8.73
C LYS A 154 -11.50 -20.05 10.06
N THR A 155 -10.72 -19.38 10.93
CA THR A 155 -11.15 -19.05 12.29
C THR A 155 -11.67 -17.62 12.42
N GLY A 156 -11.29 -16.71 11.51
CA GLY A 156 -11.58 -15.28 11.61
C GLY A 156 -10.72 -14.55 12.65
N GLU A 157 -9.76 -15.23 13.25
CA GLU A 157 -8.89 -14.63 14.27
C GLU A 157 -7.82 -13.75 13.64
N LYS A 158 -7.52 -12.63 14.30
CA LYS A 158 -6.37 -11.79 13.96
C LYS A 158 -5.08 -12.51 14.32
N ARG A 159 -4.14 -12.55 13.37
CA ARG A 159 -2.84 -13.19 13.54
C ARG A 159 -1.71 -12.24 13.22
N ARG A 160 -0.59 -12.48 13.87
CA ARG A 160 0.71 -11.88 13.58
C ARG A 160 1.72 -12.99 13.44
N GLU A 161 2.36 -13.07 12.29
CA GLU A 161 3.42 -14.03 12.00
C GLU A 161 4.71 -13.28 11.72
N ARG A 162 5.83 -13.74 12.28
CA ARG A 162 7.14 -13.12 12.11
C ARG A 162 8.02 -13.94 11.20
N ILE A 163 8.64 -13.26 10.25
CA ILE A 163 9.64 -13.80 9.35
C ILE A 163 10.97 -13.10 9.66
N LYS A 164 12.02 -13.86 9.86
CA LYS A 164 13.38 -13.32 9.93
C LYS A 164 13.85 -12.98 8.53
N ALA A 165 14.51 -11.80 8.39
CA ALA A 165 15.09 -11.34 7.13
C ALA A 165 16.48 -11.96 6.90
#